data_4e411cdc179be32f49196cf116da3d03
#
_entry.id   4e411cdc179be32f49196cf116da3d03
#
_cell.length_a   1.000
_cell.length_b   1.000
_cell.length_c   1.000
_cell.angle_alpha   90.00
_cell.angle_beta   90.00
_cell.angle_gamma   90.00
#
_symmetry.space_group_name_H-M   'P 1'
#
loop_
_entity.id
_entity.type
_entity.pdbx_description
1 polymer ?
#
loop_
_entity_poly.entity_id
_entity_poly.type
_entity_poly.pdbx_seq_one_letter_code
_entity_poly.pdbx_strand_id
1 'polypeptide(L)'
;SVDYTNDVGIGKNTLKQIMDIRNKIRNTTRFLLGNLHDFNPQTDAVAFEELAEIDKYMLHRMTEVFSEITNAYETFQFSRFFQTVQNFCIVDLSNFYLDVGKDRLYISSENGSRRRSCQTVMQIALENLTKAIAPVLSHMAEDIWQFLPYETPYKSVFEAGWVQLEDKWKNPDIVKFWDKIRQIRNDVNKVLEEARIDKMIGSSLEAKVLLYVKDEELRNAIKSLNDNSNNHVDELRYLFLTSQAEILDTPGIDECKHKMQSDNWDIGVAKADGHKCDRCWNYSTKVGESEEHP
;
A
#
# COMPACT_ATOMS: atom_id res chain seq x y z
N SER A 1 22.45 -6.36 9.52
CA SER A 1 21.73 -7.47 8.87
C SER A 1 22.10 -8.83 9.44
N VAL A 2 23.11 -8.91 10.24
CA VAL A 2 23.61 -10.14 10.88
C VAL A 2 23.57 -10.00 12.39
N ASP A 3 23.40 -11.11 13.07
CA ASP A 3 23.50 -11.15 14.53
C ASP A 3 24.99 -11.16 14.92
N TYR A 4 25.48 -10.04 15.45
CA TYR A 4 26.88 -9.88 15.85
C TYR A 4 27.23 -10.64 17.14
N THR A 5 26.25 -11.23 17.82
CA THR A 5 26.47 -12.07 19.00
C THR A 5 26.97 -13.48 18.64
N ASN A 6 26.90 -13.85 17.37
CA ASN A 6 27.34 -15.13 16.83
C ASN A 6 28.37 -14.95 15.72
N ASP A 7 29.16 -16.00 15.47
CA ASP A 7 30.07 -16.03 14.34
C ASP A 7 29.29 -15.98 13.02
N VAL A 8 29.69 -15.06 12.14
CA VAL A 8 29.01 -14.82 10.86
C VAL A 8 29.90 -15.22 9.70
N GLY A 9 29.49 -16.26 8.96
CA GLY A 9 30.14 -16.61 7.71
C GLY A 9 29.84 -15.61 6.60
N ILE A 10 30.88 -15.00 6.02
CA ILE A 10 30.75 -14.13 4.86
C ILE A 10 30.98 -14.92 3.59
N GLY A 11 29.99 -15.06 2.73
CA GLY A 11 30.05 -15.73 1.46
C GLY A 11 29.36 -14.94 0.36
N LYS A 12 29.56 -15.32 -0.91
CA LYS A 12 28.95 -14.65 -2.08
C LYS A 12 27.41 -14.58 -1.97
N ASN A 13 26.77 -15.63 -1.45
CA ASN A 13 25.30 -15.70 -1.31
C ASN A 13 24.82 -14.70 -0.24
N THR A 14 25.51 -14.62 0.89
CA THR A 14 25.19 -13.66 1.97
C THR A 14 25.30 -12.22 1.47
N LEU A 15 26.38 -11.90 0.75
CA LEU A 15 26.55 -10.58 0.16
C LEU A 15 25.46 -10.25 -0.88
N LYS A 16 25.09 -11.22 -1.72
CA LYS A 16 24.01 -11.04 -2.68
C LYS A 16 22.68 -10.75 -2.00
N GLN A 17 22.32 -11.49 -0.96
CA GLN A 17 21.08 -11.25 -0.20
C GLN A 17 21.04 -9.85 0.41
N ILE A 18 22.15 -9.39 1.00
CA ILE A 18 22.23 -8.04 1.55
C ILE A 18 22.08 -6.96 0.46
N MET A 19 22.73 -7.16 -0.69
CA MET A 19 22.56 -6.27 -1.85
C MET A 19 21.13 -6.23 -2.37
N ASP A 20 20.46 -7.37 -2.44
CA ASP A 20 19.06 -7.45 -2.90
C ASP A 20 18.14 -6.67 -1.96
N ILE A 21 18.33 -6.78 -0.66
CA ILE A 21 17.53 -6.04 0.33
C ILE A 21 17.83 -4.54 0.26
N ARG A 22 19.10 -4.15 0.18
CA ARG A 22 19.49 -2.75 -0.04
C ARG A 22 18.82 -2.17 -1.29
N ASN A 23 18.81 -2.94 -2.38
CA ASN A 23 18.18 -2.52 -3.63
C ASN A 23 16.66 -2.37 -3.49
N LYS A 24 15.99 -3.23 -2.71
CA LYS A 24 14.56 -3.10 -2.41
C LYS A 24 14.27 -1.82 -1.65
N ILE A 25 15.02 -1.51 -0.58
CA ILE A 25 14.89 -0.24 0.15
C ILE A 25 15.07 0.94 -0.80
N ARG A 26 16.14 0.94 -1.60
CA ARG A 26 16.42 1.98 -2.59
C ARG A 26 15.32 2.15 -3.62
N ASN A 27 14.76 1.06 -4.13
CA ASN A 27 13.67 1.12 -5.10
C ASN A 27 12.38 1.64 -4.50
N THR A 28 12.07 1.28 -3.24
CA THR A 28 10.91 1.82 -2.52
C THR A 28 11.06 3.32 -2.31
N THR A 29 12.20 3.79 -1.82
CA THR A 29 12.44 5.23 -1.61
C THR A 29 12.44 6.00 -2.93
N ARG A 30 13.00 5.44 -4.00
CA ARG A 30 12.94 6.04 -5.34
C ARG A 30 11.51 6.17 -5.86
N PHE A 31 10.66 5.18 -5.61
CA PHE A 31 9.25 5.25 -5.98
C PHE A 31 8.54 6.37 -5.21
N LEU A 32 8.78 6.48 -3.90
CA LEU A 32 8.23 7.54 -3.06
C LEU A 32 8.67 8.93 -3.58
N LEU A 33 9.98 9.14 -3.79
CA LEU A 33 10.53 10.38 -4.34
C LEU A 33 9.89 10.76 -5.68
N GLY A 34 9.80 9.79 -6.60
CA GLY A 34 9.26 10.04 -7.94
C GLY A 34 7.78 10.44 -7.93
N ASN A 35 7.01 9.98 -6.95
CA ASN A 35 5.58 10.32 -6.84
C ASN A 35 5.29 11.55 -5.97
N LEU A 36 6.33 12.18 -5.44
CA LEU A 36 6.22 13.43 -4.67
C LEU A 36 6.72 14.66 -5.45
N HIS A 37 7.07 14.52 -6.73
CA HIS A 37 7.70 15.55 -7.54
C HIS A 37 6.88 16.86 -7.65
N ASP A 38 5.57 16.78 -7.50
CA ASP A 38 4.61 17.90 -7.56
C ASP A 38 3.90 18.15 -6.22
N PHE A 39 4.47 17.65 -5.12
CA PHE A 39 3.89 17.75 -3.78
C PHE A 39 4.68 18.70 -2.90
N ASN A 40 4.00 19.68 -2.33
CA ASN A 40 4.58 20.56 -1.33
C ASN A 40 3.89 20.32 0.03
N PRO A 41 4.61 19.80 1.04
CA PRO A 41 4.01 19.50 2.36
C PRO A 41 3.34 20.69 3.04
N GLN A 42 3.75 21.93 2.72
CA GLN A 42 3.21 23.15 3.34
C GLN A 42 1.85 23.54 2.78
N THR A 43 1.56 23.21 1.52
CA THR A 43 0.33 23.64 0.84
C THR A 43 -0.60 22.50 0.46
N ASP A 44 -0.05 21.30 0.26
CA ASP A 44 -0.77 20.17 -0.34
C ASP A 44 -1.07 19.04 0.66
N ALA A 45 -0.49 19.13 1.87
CA ALA A 45 -0.74 18.12 2.90
C ALA A 45 -2.21 18.12 3.34
N VAL A 46 -2.79 16.93 3.37
CA VAL A 46 -4.17 16.70 3.80
C VAL A 46 -4.20 16.50 5.32
N ALA A 47 -5.14 17.15 5.99
CA ALA A 47 -5.32 16.99 7.44
C ALA A 47 -5.68 15.53 7.79
N PHE A 48 -5.23 15.07 8.96
CA PHE A 48 -5.42 13.66 9.39
C PHE A 48 -6.89 13.21 9.34
N GLU A 49 -7.79 14.09 9.73
CA GLU A 49 -9.23 13.83 9.79
C GLU A 49 -9.84 13.58 8.40
N GLU A 50 -9.25 14.23 7.38
CA GLU A 50 -9.69 14.16 5.98
C GLU A 50 -9.00 13.06 5.17
N LEU A 51 -8.00 12.37 5.75
CA LEU A 51 -7.31 11.27 5.10
C LEU A 51 -8.26 10.09 4.84
N ALA A 52 -8.03 9.38 3.74
CA ALA A 52 -8.70 8.12 3.48
C ALA A 52 -8.38 7.06 4.57
N GLU A 53 -9.30 6.12 4.80
CA GLU A 53 -9.14 5.11 5.86
C GLU A 53 -7.87 4.25 5.69
N ILE A 54 -7.50 3.92 4.45
CA ILE A 54 -6.23 3.21 4.17
C ILE A 54 -5.00 4.05 4.55
N ASP A 55 -5.09 5.37 4.41
CA ASP A 55 -4.02 6.31 4.75
C ASP A 55 -3.86 6.42 6.27
N LYS A 56 -4.98 6.50 7.00
CA LYS A 56 -4.99 6.46 8.47
C LYS A 56 -4.43 5.14 9.00
N TYR A 57 -4.80 4.02 8.38
CA TYR A 57 -4.22 2.72 8.70
C TYR A 57 -2.70 2.70 8.49
N MET A 58 -2.21 3.23 7.36
CA MET A 58 -0.77 3.25 7.10
C MET A 58 -0.01 4.15 8.09
N LEU A 59 -0.58 5.28 8.50
CA LEU A 59 0.00 6.12 9.55
C LEU A 59 0.07 5.37 10.89
N HIS A 60 -1.00 4.67 11.28
CA HIS A 60 -0.96 3.81 12.46
C HIS A 60 0.14 2.75 12.33
N ARG A 61 0.22 2.05 11.19
CA ARG A 61 1.25 1.04 10.94
C ARG A 61 2.66 1.61 11.05
N MET A 62 2.88 2.84 10.61
CA MET A 62 4.15 3.55 10.80
C MET A 62 4.47 3.77 12.28
N THR A 63 3.49 4.06 13.14
CA THR A 63 3.77 4.21 14.58
C THR A 63 4.30 2.92 15.19
N GLU A 64 3.78 1.77 14.79
CA GLU A 64 4.28 0.47 15.26
C GLU A 64 5.68 0.18 14.73
N VAL A 65 5.87 0.29 13.41
CA VAL A 65 7.14 0.01 12.72
C VAL A 65 8.28 0.88 13.23
N PHE A 66 8.08 2.19 13.29
CA PHE A 66 9.16 3.09 13.70
C PHE A 66 9.41 3.07 15.22
N SER A 67 8.41 2.74 16.03
CA SER A 67 8.63 2.44 17.46
C SER A 67 9.47 1.17 17.64
N GLU A 68 9.20 0.12 16.86
CA GLU A 68 10.00 -1.09 16.86
C GLU A 68 11.43 -0.84 16.39
N ILE A 69 11.62 -0.05 15.34
CA ILE A 69 12.94 0.37 14.84
C ILE A 69 13.70 1.13 15.94
N THR A 70 13.06 2.08 16.60
CA THR A 70 13.67 2.86 17.70
C THR A 70 14.12 1.94 18.84
N ASN A 71 13.23 1.04 19.28
CA ASN A 71 13.57 0.06 20.32
C ASN A 71 14.72 -0.88 19.89
N ALA A 72 14.74 -1.29 18.63
CA ALA A 72 15.83 -2.13 18.12
C ALA A 72 17.19 -1.43 18.15
N TYR A 73 17.24 -0.11 17.89
CA TYR A 73 18.47 0.67 18.05
C TYR A 73 18.87 0.84 19.51
N GLU A 74 17.92 1.21 20.39
CA GLU A 74 18.17 1.40 21.83
C GLU A 74 18.66 0.12 22.51
N THR A 75 18.20 -1.04 22.04
CA THR A 75 18.58 -2.36 22.56
C THR A 75 19.70 -3.04 21.76
N PHE A 76 20.32 -2.35 20.81
CA PHE A 76 21.37 -2.86 19.93
C PHE A 76 20.99 -4.11 19.13
N GLN A 77 19.71 -4.32 18.84
CA GLN A 77 19.18 -5.44 18.05
C GLN A 77 19.18 -5.10 16.55
N PHE A 78 20.36 -4.97 15.94
CA PHE A 78 20.47 -4.51 14.54
C PHE A 78 19.90 -5.48 13.50
N SER A 79 19.86 -6.77 13.79
CA SER A 79 19.18 -7.76 12.93
C SER A 79 17.66 -7.52 12.90
N ARG A 80 17.08 -7.18 14.05
CA ARG A 80 15.65 -6.84 14.17
C ARG A 80 15.33 -5.55 13.42
N PHE A 81 16.12 -4.50 13.62
CA PHE A 81 16.02 -3.27 12.83
C PHE A 81 15.96 -3.57 11.32
N PHE A 82 16.93 -4.36 10.84
CA PHE A 82 17.02 -4.68 9.43
C PHE A 82 15.80 -5.44 8.89
N GLN A 83 15.31 -6.43 9.64
CA GLN A 83 14.09 -7.18 9.27
C GLN A 83 12.86 -6.28 9.27
N THR A 84 12.72 -5.40 10.26
CA THR A 84 11.58 -4.49 10.37
C THR A 84 11.55 -3.51 9.20
N VAL A 85 12.70 -2.89 8.85
CA VAL A 85 12.81 -2.01 7.67
C VAL A 85 12.51 -2.77 6.37
N GLN A 86 13.04 -3.98 6.22
CA GLN A 86 12.80 -4.82 5.05
C GLN A 86 11.30 -5.15 4.90
N ASN A 87 10.66 -5.59 5.98
CA ASN A 87 9.24 -5.93 5.97
C ASN A 87 8.38 -4.69 5.67
N PHE A 88 8.69 -3.56 6.26
CA PHE A 88 7.99 -2.32 5.97
C PHE A 88 8.07 -1.93 4.49
N CYS A 89 9.28 -1.94 3.91
CA CYS A 89 9.47 -1.61 2.50
C CYS A 89 8.78 -2.59 1.54
N ILE A 90 8.80 -3.91 1.85
CA ILE A 90 8.32 -4.93 0.94
C ILE A 90 6.83 -5.19 1.17
N VAL A 91 6.45 -5.50 2.42
CA VAL A 91 5.11 -6.01 2.73
C VAL A 91 4.11 -4.88 2.90
N ASP A 92 4.46 -3.85 3.69
CA ASP A 92 3.54 -2.77 3.99
C ASP A 92 3.51 -1.73 2.87
N LEU A 93 4.65 -1.29 2.37
CA LEU A 93 4.71 -0.30 1.29
C LEU A 93 4.52 -0.94 -0.09
N SER A 94 5.52 -1.69 -0.61
CA SER A 94 5.53 -2.09 -2.02
C SER A 94 4.38 -3.04 -2.39
N ASN A 95 4.13 -4.08 -1.59
CA ASN A 95 3.12 -5.11 -1.91
C ASN A 95 1.70 -4.71 -1.51
N PHE A 96 1.52 -3.68 -0.72
CA PHE A 96 0.20 -3.25 -0.28
C PHE A 96 -0.06 -1.78 -0.59
N TYR A 97 0.47 -0.85 0.20
CA TYR A 97 0.06 0.55 0.16
C TYR A 97 0.34 1.24 -1.19
N LEU A 98 1.56 1.08 -1.70
CA LEU A 98 1.96 1.69 -2.97
C LEU A 98 1.32 0.97 -4.16
N ASP A 99 1.06 -0.32 -4.06
CA ASP A 99 0.39 -1.09 -5.10
C ASP A 99 -1.07 -0.65 -5.27
N VAL A 100 -1.80 -0.56 -4.17
CA VAL A 100 -3.18 -0.02 -4.12
C VAL A 100 -3.22 1.47 -4.49
N GLY A 101 -2.17 2.22 -4.15
CA GLY A 101 -2.09 3.66 -4.40
C GLY A 101 -1.87 4.08 -5.85
N LYS A 102 -1.51 3.16 -6.76
CA LYS A 102 -1.16 3.49 -8.16
C LYS A 102 -2.26 4.26 -8.89
N ASP A 103 -3.49 3.81 -8.80
CA ASP A 103 -4.60 4.48 -9.47
C ASP A 103 -4.87 5.86 -8.88
N ARG A 104 -4.70 6.03 -7.57
CA ARG A 104 -4.79 7.33 -6.89
C ARG A 104 -3.71 8.30 -7.38
N LEU A 105 -2.51 7.79 -7.66
CA LEU A 105 -1.36 8.60 -8.08
C LEU A 105 -1.41 8.94 -9.57
N TYR A 106 -1.84 8.00 -10.43
CA TYR A 106 -1.68 8.15 -11.89
C TYR A 106 -2.98 8.48 -12.63
N ILE A 107 -4.15 8.15 -12.06
CA ILE A 107 -5.45 8.33 -12.73
C ILE A 107 -6.22 9.52 -12.16
N SER A 108 -6.09 9.79 -10.85
CA SER A 108 -6.75 10.96 -10.23
C SER A 108 -6.24 12.29 -10.81
N SER A 109 -7.05 13.33 -10.66
CA SER A 109 -6.63 14.68 -11.02
C SER A 109 -5.41 15.12 -10.18
N GLU A 110 -4.58 15.99 -10.74
CA GLU A 110 -3.33 16.44 -10.13
C GLU A 110 -3.52 16.95 -8.69
N ASN A 111 -4.53 17.79 -8.47
CA ASN A 111 -4.87 18.34 -7.14
C ASN A 111 -6.04 17.61 -6.46
N GLY A 112 -6.35 16.39 -6.88
CA GLY A 112 -7.42 15.61 -6.28
C GLY A 112 -7.11 15.21 -4.85
N SER A 113 -8.09 15.33 -3.94
CA SER A 113 -7.94 15.02 -2.51
C SER A 113 -7.41 13.61 -2.27
N ARG A 114 -7.85 12.62 -3.05
CA ARG A 114 -7.38 11.23 -2.97
C ARG A 114 -5.88 11.10 -3.29
N ARG A 115 -5.41 11.82 -4.30
CA ARG A 115 -4.00 11.83 -4.69
C ARG A 115 -3.17 12.52 -3.62
N ARG A 116 -3.58 13.71 -3.17
CA ARG A 116 -2.90 14.47 -2.12
C ARG A 116 -2.89 13.74 -0.78
N SER A 117 -3.97 13.05 -0.40
CA SER A 117 -4.02 12.18 0.78
C SER A 117 -2.94 11.07 0.73
N CYS A 118 -2.83 10.39 -0.41
CA CYS A 118 -1.79 9.37 -0.62
C CYS A 118 -0.37 9.98 -0.55
N GLN A 119 -0.15 11.12 -1.22
CA GLN A 119 1.15 11.80 -1.22
C GLN A 119 1.54 12.31 0.18
N THR A 120 0.59 12.78 0.99
CA THR A 120 0.83 13.15 2.39
C THR A 120 1.42 11.99 3.19
N VAL A 121 0.83 10.81 3.09
CA VAL A 121 1.33 9.62 3.77
C VAL A 121 2.66 9.13 3.20
N MET A 122 2.84 9.23 1.88
CA MET A 122 4.12 8.90 1.23
C MET A 122 5.26 9.80 1.68
N GLN A 123 5.01 11.11 1.84
CA GLN A 123 5.97 12.08 2.37
C GLN A 123 6.40 11.73 3.79
N ILE A 124 5.43 11.46 4.68
CA ILE A 124 5.69 11.06 6.06
C ILE A 124 6.49 9.75 6.10
N ALA A 125 6.12 8.76 5.26
CA ALA A 125 6.84 7.49 5.15
C ALA A 125 8.28 7.69 4.67
N LEU A 126 8.49 8.50 3.64
CA LEU A 126 9.81 8.77 3.07
C LEU A 126 10.75 9.42 4.08
N GLU A 127 10.31 10.49 4.74
CA GLU A 127 11.15 11.20 5.70
C GLU A 127 11.51 10.33 6.90
N ASN A 128 10.52 9.64 7.50
CA ASN A 128 10.78 8.78 8.65
C ASN A 128 11.65 7.57 8.29
N LEU A 129 11.43 6.96 7.12
CA LEU A 129 12.26 5.87 6.64
C LEU A 129 13.70 6.34 6.41
N THR A 130 13.89 7.52 5.81
CA THR A 130 15.21 8.10 5.53
C THR A 130 15.97 8.37 6.82
N LYS A 131 15.31 8.97 7.81
CA LYS A 131 15.89 9.20 9.16
C LYS A 131 16.25 7.88 9.85
N ALA A 132 15.34 6.89 9.78
CA ALA A 132 15.53 5.59 10.41
C ALA A 132 16.71 4.79 9.84
N ILE A 133 16.99 4.89 8.54
CA ILE A 133 18.10 4.17 7.91
C ILE A 133 19.44 4.94 7.95
N ALA A 134 19.42 6.23 8.27
CA ALA A 134 20.61 7.09 8.25
C ALA A 134 21.79 6.56 9.07
N PRO A 135 21.61 5.99 10.27
CA PRO A 135 22.74 5.46 11.05
C PRO A 135 23.47 4.29 10.38
N VAL A 136 22.81 3.55 9.49
CA VAL A 136 23.37 2.33 8.86
C VAL A 136 23.65 2.52 7.37
N LEU A 137 22.77 3.20 6.65
CA LEU A 137 22.89 3.48 5.22
C LEU A 137 23.11 4.97 4.96
N SER A 138 24.08 5.55 5.64
CA SER A 138 24.33 6.99 5.75
C SER A 138 24.37 7.72 4.41
N HIS A 139 25.15 7.22 3.44
CA HIS A 139 25.23 7.85 2.11
C HIS A 139 23.90 7.77 1.35
N MET A 140 23.18 6.63 1.44
CA MET A 140 21.90 6.49 0.76
C MET A 140 20.84 7.38 1.40
N ALA A 141 20.83 7.51 2.72
CA ALA A 141 19.90 8.37 3.43
C ALA A 141 20.13 9.84 3.08
N GLU A 142 21.41 10.27 3.05
CA GLU A 142 21.76 11.63 2.64
C GLU A 142 21.39 11.90 1.18
N ASP A 143 21.70 10.97 0.26
CA ASP A 143 21.28 11.08 -1.14
C ASP A 143 19.74 11.27 -1.26
N ILE A 144 18.95 10.45 -0.54
CA ILE A 144 17.48 10.58 -0.55
C ILE A 144 17.07 11.97 -0.05
N TRP A 145 17.71 12.46 1.05
CA TRP A 145 17.39 13.76 1.63
C TRP A 145 17.67 14.91 0.68
N GLN A 146 18.80 14.88 -0.02
CA GLN A 146 19.20 15.90 -0.99
C GLN A 146 18.31 15.90 -2.27
N PHE A 147 17.62 14.79 -2.56
CA PHE A 147 16.70 14.67 -3.68
C PHE A 147 15.22 14.84 -3.29
N LEU A 148 14.91 15.28 -2.05
CA LEU A 148 13.53 15.64 -1.71
C LEU A 148 13.04 16.75 -2.65
N PRO A 149 11.84 16.61 -3.25
CA PRO A 149 11.37 17.58 -4.24
C PRO A 149 10.78 18.87 -3.62
N TYR A 150 10.89 19.02 -2.32
CA TYR A 150 10.40 20.18 -1.54
C TYR A 150 11.46 20.61 -0.54
N GLU A 151 11.35 21.88 -0.10
CA GLU A 151 12.25 22.44 0.89
C GLU A 151 11.99 21.86 2.29
N THR A 152 13.08 21.57 2.99
CA THR A 152 13.07 21.16 4.40
C THR A 152 13.86 22.19 5.21
N PRO A 153 13.57 22.34 6.53
CA PRO A 153 14.32 23.26 7.38
C PRO A 153 15.77 22.80 7.66
N TYR A 154 16.12 21.59 7.23
CA TYR A 154 17.42 20.96 7.49
C TYR A 154 18.15 20.67 6.19
N LYS A 155 19.44 21.01 6.13
CA LYS A 155 20.28 20.77 4.95
C LYS A 155 20.71 19.31 4.79
N SER A 156 20.71 18.56 5.86
CA SER A 156 21.14 17.17 5.90
C SER A 156 20.17 16.34 6.73
N VAL A 157 20.01 15.07 6.39
CA VAL A 157 19.22 14.12 7.19
C VAL A 157 19.74 14.01 8.62
N PHE A 158 21.04 14.21 8.84
CA PHE A 158 21.68 14.15 10.16
C PHE A 158 21.35 15.35 11.06
N GLU A 159 20.88 16.45 10.49
CA GLU A 159 20.37 17.61 11.22
C GLU A 159 18.89 17.49 11.55
N ALA A 160 18.16 16.65 10.80
CA ALA A 160 16.70 16.52 10.89
C ALA A 160 16.21 15.73 12.13
N GLY A 161 17.13 15.21 12.93
CA GLY A 161 16.83 14.43 14.14
C GLY A 161 16.31 13.03 13.84
N TRP A 162 15.60 12.46 14.80
CA TRP A 162 15.05 11.12 14.72
C TRP A 162 13.64 11.10 14.08
N VAL A 163 13.07 9.92 13.92
CA VAL A 163 11.70 9.72 13.41
C VAL A 163 10.69 10.52 14.23
N GLN A 164 9.66 11.03 13.56
CA GLN A 164 8.59 11.82 14.18
C GLN A 164 7.26 11.11 13.98
N LEU A 165 6.62 10.79 15.10
CA LEU A 165 5.34 10.08 15.14
C LEU A 165 4.35 10.91 15.96
N GLU A 166 3.12 11.01 15.49
CA GLU A 166 2.06 11.72 16.19
C GLU A 166 1.14 10.74 16.92
N ASP A 167 0.80 11.04 18.18
CA ASP A 167 -0.06 10.17 18.99
C ASP A 167 -1.45 9.98 18.38
N LYS A 168 -1.96 10.98 17.65
CA LYS A 168 -3.26 10.88 16.95
C LYS A 168 -3.30 9.80 15.86
N TRP A 169 -2.15 9.33 15.38
CA TRP A 169 -2.10 8.24 14.39
C TRP A 169 -2.35 6.86 15.01
N LYS A 170 -2.22 6.75 16.33
CA LYS A 170 -2.43 5.47 17.04
C LYS A 170 -3.91 5.13 17.12
N ASN A 171 -4.31 4.10 16.40
CA ASN A 171 -5.67 3.56 16.41
C ASN A 171 -5.63 2.02 16.31
N PRO A 172 -5.57 1.31 17.44
CA PRO A 172 -5.51 -0.16 17.45
C PRO A 172 -6.74 -0.85 16.85
N ASP A 173 -7.89 -0.19 16.83
CA ASP A 173 -9.13 -0.79 16.30
C ASP A 173 -9.12 -0.85 14.77
N ILE A 174 -8.46 0.12 14.11
CA ILE A 174 -8.31 0.13 12.66
C ILE A 174 -7.50 -1.08 12.16
N VAL A 175 -6.56 -1.59 12.97
CA VAL A 175 -5.70 -2.73 12.60
C VAL A 175 -6.51 -3.98 12.40
N LYS A 176 -7.43 -4.31 13.32
CA LYS A 176 -8.25 -5.52 13.24
C LYS A 176 -9.05 -5.58 11.95
N PHE A 177 -9.60 -4.45 11.54
CA PHE A 177 -10.34 -4.32 10.29
C PHE A 177 -9.42 -4.50 9.07
N TRP A 178 -8.31 -3.76 9.02
CA TRP A 178 -7.40 -3.81 7.88
C TRP A 178 -6.64 -5.13 7.76
N ASP A 179 -6.37 -5.81 8.86
CA ASP A 179 -5.82 -7.16 8.82
C ASP A 179 -6.78 -8.15 8.14
N LYS A 180 -8.09 -8.01 8.39
CA LYS A 180 -9.11 -8.80 7.66
C LYS A 180 -9.15 -8.44 6.18
N ILE A 181 -9.11 -7.16 5.84
CA ILE A 181 -9.05 -6.69 4.45
C ILE A 181 -7.81 -7.25 3.74
N ARG A 182 -6.64 -7.23 4.38
CA ARG A 182 -5.40 -7.80 3.83
C ARG A 182 -5.49 -9.31 3.63
N GLN A 183 -6.13 -10.04 4.55
CA GLN A 183 -6.39 -11.47 4.39
C GLN A 183 -7.31 -11.73 3.19
N ILE A 184 -8.44 -11.03 3.09
CA ILE A 184 -9.36 -11.12 1.93
C ILE A 184 -8.61 -10.83 0.64
N ARG A 185 -7.82 -9.75 0.58
CA ARG A 185 -7.02 -9.40 -0.60
C ARG A 185 -6.05 -10.52 -1.00
N ASN A 186 -5.40 -11.14 -0.03
CA ASN A 186 -4.50 -12.26 -0.31
C ASN A 186 -5.25 -13.45 -0.92
N ASP A 187 -6.44 -13.75 -0.43
CA ASP A 187 -7.25 -14.85 -0.96
C ASP A 187 -7.84 -14.51 -2.33
N VAL A 188 -8.29 -13.26 -2.54
CA VAL A 188 -8.68 -12.76 -3.88
C VAL A 188 -7.54 -12.91 -4.88
N ASN A 189 -6.32 -12.54 -4.50
CA ASN A 189 -5.15 -12.67 -5.37
C ASN A 189 -4.86 -14.13 -5.76
N LYS A 190 -5.10 -15.10 -4.87
CA LYS A 190 -4.96 -16.54 -5.21
C LYS A 190 -5.97 -16.95 -6.29
N VAL A 191 -7.24 -16.59 -6.12
CA VAL A 191 -8.28 -16.93 -7.10
C VAL A 191 -8.06 -16.21 -8.44
N LEU A 192 -7.60 -14.96 -8.43
CA LEU A 192 -7.20 -14.23 -9.63
C LEU A 192 -6.03 -14.91 -10.36
N GLU A 193 -5.05 -15.42 -9.61
CA GLU A 193 -3.91 -16.12 -10.22
C GLU A 193 -4.33 -17.46 -10.86
N GLU A 194 -5.23 -18.21 -10.23
CA GLU A 194 -5.83 -19.42 -10.83
C GLU A 194 -6.57 -19.09 -12.14
N ALA A 195 -7.37 -18.00 -12.14
CA ALA A 195 -8.06 -17.53 -13.33
C ALA A 195 -7.11 -17.09 -14.46
N ARG A 196 -5.93 -16.56 -14.09
CA ARG A 196 -4.86 -16.17 -15.04
C ARG A 196 -4.16 -17.40 -15.62
N ILE A 197 -3.81 -18.39 -14.78
CA ILE A 197 -3.20 -19.65 -15.22
C ILE A 197 -4.10 -20.36 -16.22
N ASP A 198 -5.41 -20.39 -15.97
CA ASP A 198 -6.42 -20.97 -16.85
C ASP A 198 -6.74 -20.09 -18.08
N LYS A 199 -6.06 -18.95 -18.22
CA LYS A 199 -6.28 -17.99 -19.33
C LYS A 199 -7.72 -17.48 -19.44
N MET A 200 -8.48 -17.49 -18.35
CA MET A 200 -9.79 -16.83 -18.31
C MET A 200 -9.63 -15.31 -18.37
N ILE A 201 -8.58 -14.79 -17.71
CA ILE A 201 -8.16 -13.39 -17.74
C ILE A 201 -6.68 -13.30 -18.10
N GLY A 202 -6.27 -12.25 -18.78
CA GLY A 202 -4.86 -11.91 -19.03
C GLY A 202 -4.28 -10.99 -17.96
N SER A 203 -5.12 -10.16 -17.38
CA SER A 203 -4.80 -9.16 -16.35
C SER A 203 -5.89 -9.15 -15.28
N SER A 204 -5.54 -8.78 -14.06
CA SER A 204 -6.54 -8.59 -12.98
C SER A 204 -7.57 -7.50 -13.30
N LEU A 205 -7.22 -6.53 -14.14
CA LEU A 205 -8.16 -5.52 -14.63
C LEU A 205 -9.25 -6.07 -15.57
N GLU A 206 -9.13 -7.31 -16.06
CA GLU A 206 -10.18 -7.99 -16.81
C GLU A 206 -11.17 -8.73 -15.91
N ALA A 207 -10.98 -8.64 -14.59
CA ALA A 207 -11.78 -9.38 -13.62
C ALA A 207 -12.81 -8.52 -12.89
N LYS A 208 -13.92 -9.19 -12.57
CA LYS A 208 -14.91 -8.83 -11.57
C LYS A 208 -14.77 -9.79 -10.39
N VAL A 209 -14.61 -9.26 -9.19
CA VAL A 209 -14.56 -10.03 -7.94
C VAL A 209 -15.94 -10.00 -7.29
N LEU A 210 -16.46 -11.17 -6.95
CA LEU A 210 -17.66 -11.35 -6.14
C LEU A 210 -17.22 -11.82 -4.75
N LEU A 211 -17.56 -11.07 -3.71
CA LEU A 211 -17.16 -11.32 -2.33
C LEU A 211 -18.40 -11.46 -1.43
N TYR A 212 -18.56 -12.61 -0.80
CA TYR A 212 -19.52 -12.80 0.27
C TYR A 212 -18.78 -12.99 1.60
N VAL A 213 -18.97 -12.06 2.53
CA VAL A 213 -18.40 -12.15 3.89
C VAL A 213 -19.48 -12.64 4.83
N LYS A 214 -19.22 -13.74 5.54
CA LYS A 214 -20.20 -14.42 6.40
C LYS A 214 -20.53 -13.62 7.65
N ASP A 215 -19.52 -12.94 8.22
CA ASP A 215 -19.70 -12.01 9.32
C ASP A 215 -20.40 -10.74 8.84
N GLU A 216 -21.57 -10.45 9.38
CA GLU A 216 -22.42 -9.33 8.97
C GLU A 216 -21.82 -7.98 9.35
N GLU A 217 -21.19 -7.87 10.52
CA GLU A 217 -20.56 -6.63 10.97
C GLU A 217 -19.38 -6.27 10.05
N LEU A 218 -18.52 -7.23 9.76
CA LEU A 218 -17.41 -7.07 8.83
C LEU A 218 -17.90 -6.74 7.41
N ARG A 219 -18.96 -7.44 6.94
CA ARG A 219 -19.55 -7.17 5.62
C ARG A 219 -20.04 -5.74 5.50
N ASN A 220 -20.76 -5.25 6.50
CA ASN A 220 -21.27 -3.87 6.54
C ASN A 220 -20.13 -2.86 6.65
N ALA A 221 -19.09 -3.13 7.45
CA ALA A 221 -17.91 -2.28 7.53
C ALA A 221 -17.16 -2.19 6.19
N ILE A 222 -17.06 -3.29 5.44
CA ILE A 222 -16.44 -3.29 4.10
C ILE A 222 -17.32 -2.49 3.11
N LYS A 223 -18.65 -2.63 3.15
CA LYS A 223 -19.54 -1.82 2.31
C LYS A 223 -19.39 -0.32 2.59
N SER A 224 -19.21 0.06 3.86
CA SER A 224 -19.06 1.46 4.25
C SER A 224 -17.77 2.11 3.70
N LEU A 225 -16.76 1.35 3.29
CA LEU A 225 -15.59 1.90 2.59
C LEU A 225 -15.98 2.59 1.28
N ASN A 226 -16.97 2.04 0.56
CA ASN A 226 -17.47 2.63 -0.68
C ASN A 226 -18.40 3.83 -0.41
N ASP A 227 -19.22 3.75 0.64
CA ASP A 227 -20.20 4.79 0.98
C ASP A 227 -19.54 6.06 1.54
N ASN A 228 -18.45 5.89 2.29
CA ASN A 228 -17.69 6.99 2.88
C ASN A 228 -16.72 7.67 1.91
N SER A 229 -16.56 7.15 0.69
CA SER A 229 -15.77 7.82 -0.32
C SER A 229 -16.53 9.06 -0.83
N ASN A 230 -15.99 10.25 -0.59
CA ASN A 230 -16.58 11.54 -0.99
C ASN A 230 -16.90 11.66 -2.50
N ASN A 231 -16.57 10.67 -3.33
CA ASN A 231 -16.67 10.68 -4.78
C ASN A 231 -17.40 9.46 -5.36
N HIS A 232 -18.16 8.68 -4.59
CA HIS A 232 -18.78 7.43 -5.03
C HIS A 232 -17.82 6.46 -5.74
N VAL A 233 -16.58 6.39 -5.26
CA VAL A 233 -15.54 5.54 -5.83
C VAL A 233 -15.61 4.18 -5.18
N ASP A 234 -15.62 3.13 -6.01
CA ASP A 234 -15.50 1.75 -5.54
C ASP A 234 -14.08 1.48 -5.00
N GLU A 235 -13.90 1.69 -3.70
CA GLU A 235 -12.60 1.48 -3.02
C GLU A 235 -12.14 0.02 -3.10
N LEU A 236 -13.06 -0.94 -3.15
CA LEU A 236 -12.72 -2.37 -3.18
C LEU A 236 -12.05 -2.77 -4.49
N ARG A 237 -12.48 -2.23 -5.62
CA ARG A 237 -11.81 -2.52 -6.89
C ARG A 237 -10.35 -2.07 -6.88
N TYR A 238 -10.04 -0.97 -6.20
CA TYR A 238 -8.66 -0.50 -6.04
C TYR A 238 -7.87 -1.38 -5.08
N LEU A 239 -8.50 -1.85 -3.99
CA LEU A 239 -7.87 -2.78 -3.07
C LEU A 239 -7.52 -4.12 -3.73
N PHE A 240 -8.37 -4.60 -4.63
CA PHE A 240 -8.15 -5.86 -5.34
C PHE A 240 -7.42 -5.69 -6.69
N LEU A 241 -7.24 -4.45 -7.15
CA LEU A 241 -6.68 -4.12 -8.46
C LEU A 241 -7.44 -4.78 -9.61
N THR A 242 -8.77 -4.71 -9.54
CA THR A 242 -9.70 -5.25 -10.52
C THR A 242 -10.58 -4.14 -11.09
N SER A 243 -11.23 -4.38 -12.22
CA SER A 243 -12.16 -3.39 -12.77
C SER A 243 -13.45 -3.26 -11.98
N GLN A 244 -13.89 -4.37 -11.35
CA GLN A 244 -15.14 -4.41 -10.60
C GLN A 244 -14.98 -5.27 -9.36
N ALA A 245 -15.63 -4.86 -8.26
CA ALA A 245 -15.74 -5.63 -7.04
C ALA A 245 -17.15 -5.48 -6.46
N GLU A 246 -17.80 -6.59 -6.16
CA GLU A 246 -19.17 -6.61 -5.65
C GLU A 246 -19.24 -7.38 -4.35
N ILE A 247 -19.83 -6.77 -3.31
CA ILE A 247 -20.11 -7.45 -2.05
C ILE A 247 -21.52 -8.02 -2.11
N LEU A 248 -21.60 -9.33 -2.01
CA LEU A 248 -22.87 -10.06 -2.03
C LEU A 248 -23.52 -10.05 -0.64
N ASP A 249 -24.84 -9.92 -0.61
CA ASP A 249 -25.65 -10.05 0.61
C ASP A 249 -25.91 -11.50 1.01
N THR A 250 -25.92 -12.39 0.02
CA THR A 250 -26.13 -13.83 0.17
C THR A 250 -25.07 -14.60 -0.60
N PRO A 251 -24.81 -15.87 -0.26
CA PRO A 251 -23.93 -16.74 -1.06
C PRO A 251 -24.40 -16.77 -2.52
N GLY A 252 -23.49 -16.53 -3.46
CA GLY A 252 -23.84 -16.39 -4.88
C GLY A 252 -22.68 -16.55 -5.84
N ILE A 253 -21.66 -17.34 -5.47
CA ILE A 253 -20.46 -17.57 -6.29
C ILE A 253 -20.50 -18.91 -7.06
N ASP A 254 -21.61 -19.64 -7.02
CA ASP A 254 -21.69 -21.01 -7.53
C ASP A 254 -21.43 -21.11 -9.03
N GLU A 255 -21.82 -20.09 -9.79
CA GLU A 255 -21.63 -19.99 -11.23
C GLU A 255 -20.18 -19.60 -11.61
N CYS A 256 -19.36 -19.13 -10.66
CA CYS A 256 -17.98 -18.80 -10.93
C CYS A 256 -17.14 -20.06 -11.14
N LYS A 257 -16.40 -20.10 -12.25
CA LYS A 257 -15.44 -21.18 -12.54
C LYS A 257 -14.29 -21.18 -11.55
N HIS A 258 -13.77 -19.98 -11.25
CA HIS A 258 -12.69 -19.77 -10.27
C HIS A 258 -13.30 -19.19 -9.01
N LYS A 259 -13.21 -19.95 -7.92
CA LYS A 259 -13.80 -19.60 -6.64
C LYS A 259 -13.07 -20.22 -5.48
N MET A 260 -13.15 -19.56 -4.33
CA MET A 260 -12.70 -20.08 -3.04
C MET A 260 -13.84 -19.94 -2.04
N GLN A 261 -14.06 -20.99 -1.26
CA GLN A 261 -14.99 -20.99 -0.14
C GLN A 261 -14.21 -21.27 1.13
N SER A 262 -14.42 -20.48 2.16
CA SER A 262 -13.78 -20.62 3.46
C SER A 262 -14.79 -20.49 4.59
N ASP A 263 -14.36 -20.64 5.83
CA ASP A 263 -15.23 -20.46 7.00
C ASP A 263 -15.67 -19.01 7.20
N ASN A 264 -14.90 -18.03 6.68
CA ASN A 264 -15.11 -16.61 6.91
C ASN A 264 -15.72 -15.87 5.71
N TRP A 265 -15.34 -16.24 4.50
CA TRP A 265 -15.80 -15.60 3.25
C TRP A 265 -15.73 -16.53 2.06
N ASP A 266 -16.54 -16.23 1.06
CA ASP A 266 -16.52 -16.87 -0.23
C ASP A 266 -16.15 -15.84 -1.30
N ILE A 267 -15.25 -16.23 -2.22
CA ILE A 267 -14.71 -15.38 -3.28
C ILE A 267 -14.96 -16.05 -4.62
N GLY A 268 -15.57 -15.32 -5.55
CA GLY A 268 -15.72 -15.73 -6.94
C GLY A 268 -15.03 -14.73 -7.88
N VAL A 269 -14.46 -15.23 -8.97
CA VAL A 269 -13.88 -14.41 -10.03
C VAL A 269 -14.60 -14.67 -11.35
N ALA A 270 -15.11 -13.61 -11.97
CA ALA A 270 -15.70 -13.58 -13.29
C ALA A 270 -14.97 -12.59 -14.18
N LYS A 271 -15.27 -12.57 -15.48
CA LYS A 271 -14.84 -11.50 -16.38
C LYS A 271 -15.55 -10.21 -16.03
N ALA A 272 -14.85 -9.09 -16.10
CA ALA A 272 -15.44 -7.77 -15.91
C ALA A 272 -16.43 -7.45 -17.05
N ASP A 273 -17.48 -6.73 -16.70
CA ASP A 273 -18.53 -6.29 -17.64
C ASP A 273 -18.09 -5.04 -18.40
N GLY A 274 -18.58 -4.90 -19.64
CA GLY A 274 -18.37 -3.71 -20.47
C GLY A 274 -17.10 -3.75 -21.32
N HIS A 275 -16.60 -2.56 -21.69
CA HIS A 275 -15.46 -2.38 -22.58
C HIS A 275 -14.26 -1.82 -21.84
N LYS A 276 -13.06 -2.12 -22.38
CA LYS A 276 -11.80 -1.63 -21.83
C LYS A 276 -11.63 -0.13 -22.11
N CYS A 277 -11.35 0.65 -21.09
CA CYS A 277 -10.96 2.05 -21.25
C CYS A 277 -9.48 2.13 -21.70
N ASP A 278 -9.22 2.88 -22.77
CA ASP A 278 -7.86 3.04 -23.32
C ASP A 278 -6.92 3.82 -22.41
N ARG A 279 -7.47 4.67 -21.52
CA ARG A 279 -6.69 5.49 -20.60
C ARG A 279 -6.26 4.72 -19.34
N CYS A 280 -7.22 4.11 -18.64
CA CYS A 280 -6.96 3.48 -17.34
C CYS A 280 -6.93 1.96 -17.38
N TRP A 281 -7.27 1.37 -18.53
CA TRP A 281 -7.32 -0.08 -18.81
C TRP A 281 -8.35 -0.86 -17.99
N ASN A 282 -9.16 -0.17 -17.18
CA ASN A 282 -10.29 -0.78 -16.49
C ASN A 282 -11.43 -1.05 -17.48
N TYR A 283 -12.23 -2.06 -17.18
CA TYR A 283 -13.44 -2.39 -17.91
C TYR A 283 -14.64 -1.71 -17.25
N SER A 284 -15.49 -1.11 -18.05
CA SER A 284 -16.73 -0.48 -17.58
C SER A 284 -17.80 -0.50 -18.67
N THR A 285 -19.05 -0.65 -18.27
CA THR A 285 -20.22 -0.50 -19.16
C THR A 285 -20.41 0.92 -19.66
N LYS A 286 -19.76 1.91 -18.98
CA LYS A 286 -19.85 3.33 -19.35
C LYS A 286 -18.81 3.78 -20.39
N VAL A 287 -17.89 2.91 -20.80
CA VAL A 287 -16.90 3.25 -21.83
C VAL A 287 -17.60 3.45 -23.16
N GLY A 288 -17.37 4.60 -23.79
CA GLY A 288 -18.01 5.00 -25.05
C GLY A 288 -19.37 5.70 -24.91
N GLU A 289 -19.87 5.94 -23.67
CA GLU A 289 -21.11 6.69 -23.47
C GLU A 289 -20.92 8.23 -23.48
N SER A 290 -19.69 8.72 -23.30
CA SER A 290 -19.38 10.13 -23.29
C SER A 290 -18.74 10.56 -24.61
N GLU A 291 -19.27 11.61 -25.26
CA GLU A 291 -18.65 12.23 -26.44
C GLU A 291 -17.33 12.95 -26.11
N GLU A 292 -17.18 13.48 -24.89
CA GLU A 292 -15.96 14.18 -24.43
C GLU A 292 -14.86 13.21 -23.95
N HIS A 293 -15.28 12.03 -23.49
CA HIS A 293 -14.36 11.01 -22.93
C HIS A 293 -14.80 9.62 -23.41
N PRO A 294 -14.54 9.27 -24.68
CA PRO A 294 -14.94 7.98 -25.27
C PRO A 294 -14.25 6.76 -24.68
#